data_e9c6727dd3991c550e97c844e65d5cad
#
_entry.id   e9c6727dd3991c550e97c844e65d5cad
#
_cell.length_a   1.000
_cell.length_b   1.000
_cell.length_c   1.000
_cell.angle_alpha   90.00
_cell.angle_beta   90.00
_cell.angle_gamma   90.00
#
_symmetry.space_group_name_H-M   'P 1'
#
loop_
_entity.id
_entity.type
_entity.pdbx_description
1 polymer ?
#
loop_
_entity_poly.entity_id
_entity_poly.type
_entity_poly.pdbx_seq_one_letter_code
_entity_poly.pdbx_strand_id
1 'polypeptide(L)'
;MSESKNEFLSPGGDAALCAEDIFLRGLVLFQREAYEDAQLCFQTVHDAAPDHARARSFLGVCVGICDRRFEEAVALCTSASKQEFFNPVAYLNLARVYLHFGFKTEGRRFLLRGQMIDPANTEISTALGQLGARLDPVLRFLPRRHFINRWLGGARHLLGTGEGTQIAA
;
A
#
# COMPACT_ATOMS: atom_id res chain seq x y z
N MET A 1 -22.78 26.27 -8.86
CA MET A 1 -23.24 25.02 -8.28
C MET A 1 -22.07 24.39 -7.55
N SER A 2 -21.72 24.89 -6.36
CA SER A 2 -20.58 24.41 -5.55
C SER A 2 -20.87 24.57 -4.05
N GLU A 3 -22.00 24.03 -3.59
CA GLU A 3 -22.43 24.15 -2.19
C GLU A 3 -22.58 22.82 -1.45
N SER A 4 -22.04 21.72 -1.97
CA SER A 4 -22.24 20.39 -1.36
C SER A 4 -21.04 19.84 -0.55
N LYS A 5 -19.95 20.58 -0.39
CA LYS A 5 -18.71 20.06 0.21
C LYS A 5 -18.54 20.32 1.72
N ASN A 6 -19.39 21.15 2.33
CA ASN A 6 -19.16 21.60 3.73
C ASN A 6 -20.18 21.15 4.76
N GLU A 7 -21.21 20.40 4.38
CA GLU A 7 -22.30 20.03 5.30
C GLU A 7 -21.97 18.82 6.19
N PHE A 8 -20.84 18.16 5.92
CA PHE A 8 -20.48 16.93 6.61
C PHE A 8 -19.53 17.11 7.81
N LEU A 9 -19.05 18.34 8.04
CA LEU A 9 -18.14 18.69 9.15
C LEU A 9 -18.73 19.74 10.10
N SER A 10 -20.07 19.93 10.12
CA SER A 10 -20.70 20.85 11.07
C SER A 10 -20.58 20.30 12.51
N PRO A 11 -19.98 21.06 13.44
CA PRO A 11 -19.93 20.71 14.84
C PRO A 11 -21.26 21.09 15.52
N GLY A 12 -22.28 20.26 15.33
CA GLY A 12 -23.61 20.52 15.87
C GLY A 12 -24.41 19.23 16.05
N GLY A 13 -24.01 18.39 16.99
CA GLY A 13 -24.72 17.17 17.34
C GLY A 13 -23.90 16.35 18.33
N ASP A 14 -24.18 16.55 19.58
CA ASP A 14 -23.90 15.79 20.80
C ASP A 14 -23.27 14.39 20.63
N ALA A 15 -22.01 14.34 20.49
CA ALA A 15 -20.97 13.42 20.96
C ALA A 15 -19.72 13.75 20.15
N ALA A 16 -18.69 14.33 20.78
CA ALA A 16 -17.39 14.43 20.16
C ALA A 16 -16.97 13.04 19.69
N LEU A 17 -17.01 12.79 18.37
CA LEU A 17 -16.52 11.54 17.81
C LEU A 17 -15.11 11.31 18.33
N CYS A 18 -14.86 10.17 18.96
CA CYS A 18 -13.51 9.88 19.41
C CYS A 18 -12.58 9.72 18.17
N ALA A 19 -11.29 9.90 18.38
CA ALA A 19 -10.32 9.80 17.28
C ALA A 19 -10.43 8.47 16.52
N GLU A 20 -10.80 7.39 17.20
CA GLU A 20 -11.00 6.08 16.57
C GLU A 20 -12.24 6.05 15.64
N ASP A 21 -13.35 6.69 16.02
CA ASP A 21 -14.55 6.76 15.17
C ASP A 21 -14.25 7.54 13.89
N ILE A 22 -13.52 8.66 13.99
CA ILE A 22 -13.08 9.45 12.83
C ILE A 22 -12.14 8.62 11.95
N PHE A 23 -11.22 7.87 12.57
CA PHE A 23 -10.31 6.97 11.86
C PHE A 23 -11.08 5.90 11.09
N LEU A 24 -12.04 5.22 11.73
CA LEU A 24 -12.86 4.19 11.07
C LEU A 24 -13.67 4.76 9.91
N ARG A 25 -14.22 5.96 10.07
CA ARG A 25 -14.89 6.67 8.98
C ARG A 25 -13.93 6.95 7.83
N GLY A 26 -12.71 7.42 8.13
CA GLY A 26 -11.66 7.62 7.13
C GLY A 26 -11.33 6.34 6.36
N LEU A 27 -11.28 5.17 7.04
CA LEU A 27 -11.07 3.88 6.39
C LEU A 27 -12.19 3.52 5.40
N VAL A 28 -13.45 3.75 5.76
CA VAL A 28 -14.59 3.51 4.87
C VAL A 28 -14.51 4.40 3.62
N LEU A 29 -14.17 5.67 3.79
CA LEU A 29 -13.99 6.61 2.68
C LEU A 29 -12.81 6.19 1.79
N PHE A 30 -11.71 5.78 2.40
CA PHE A 30 -10.53 5.29 1.71
C PHE A 30 -10.83 4.05 0.85
N GLN A 31 -11.60 3.09 1.38
CA GLN A 31 -12.04 1.90 0.64
C GLN A 31 -12.95 2.23 -0.55
N ARG A 32 -13.68 3.35 -0.47
CA ARG A 32 -14.53 3.87 -1.55
C ARG A 32 -13.75 4.75 -2.53
N GLU A 33 -12.44 4.84 -2.38
CA GLU A 33 -11.54 5.70 -3.17
C GLU A 33 -11.86 7.21 -3.05
N ALA A 34 -12.63 7.61 -2.06
CA ALA A 34 -12.90 9.00 -1.71
C ALA A 34 -11.71 9.58 -0.92
N TYR A 35 -10.56 9.68 -1.59
CA TYR A 35 -9.28 9.99 -0.92
C TYR A 35 -9.21 11.39 -0.33
N GLU A 36 -9.86 12.39 -0.94
CA GLU A 36 -9.92 13.76 -0.41
C GLU A 36 -10.65 13.79 0.94
N ASP A 37 -11.82 13.15 1.03
CA ASP A 37 -12.60 13.11 2.28
C ASP A 37 -11.91 12.22 3.33
N ALA A 38 -11.28 11.12 2.92
CA ALA A 38 -10.49 10.27 3.79
C ALA A 38 -9.28 11.03 4.36
N GLN A 39 -8.62 11.88 3.56
CA GLN A 39 -7.50 12.71 3.98
C GLN A 39 -7.91 13.64 5.12
N LEU A 40 -9.08 14.30 5.02
CA LEU A 40 -9.60 15.18 6.07
C LEU A 40 -9.82 14.41 7.37
N CYS A 41 -10.40 13.20 7.32
CA CYS A 41 -10.58 12.37 8.49
C CYS A 41 -9.23 11.98 9.12
N PHE A 42 -8.27 11.50 8.33
CA PHE A 42 -6.96 11.09 8.86
C PHE A 42 -6.13 12.27 9.35
N GLN A 43 -6.25 13.45 8.72
CA GLN A 43 -5.62 14.66 9.20
C GLN A 43 -6.17 15.06 10.56
N THR A 44 -7.51 15.07 10.72
CA THR A 44 -8.17 15.38 12.01
C THR A 44 -7.67 14.44 13.13
N VAL A 45 -7.55 13.14 12.82
CA VAL A 45 -7.01 12.16 13.79
C VAL A 45 -5.55 12.44 14.09
N HIS A 46 -4.74 12.76 13.09
CA HIS A 46 -3.32 13.04 13.26
C HIS A 46 -3.08 14.30 14.11
N ASP A 47 -3.90 15.34 13.92
CA ASP A 47 -3.83 16.59 14.69
C ASP A 47 -4.24 16.37 16.16
N ALA A 48 -5.27 15.54 16.40
CA ALA A 48 -5.74 15.22 17.75
C ALA A 48 -4.85 14.19 18.48
N ALA A 49 -4.28 13.25 17.74
CA ALA A 49 -3.46 12.15 18.25
C ALA A 49 -2.26 11.88 17.32
N PRO A 50 -1.17 12.67 17.42
CA PRO A 50 0.00 12.53 16.55
C PRO A 50 0.67 11.15 16.61
N ASP A 51 0.51 10.44 17.74
CA ASP A 51 1.06 9.09 17.93
C ASP A 51 0.20 7.98 17.31
N HIS A 52 -0.92 8.32 16.70
CA HIS A 52 -1.78 7.35 16.03
C HIS A 52 -1.14 6.91 14.69
N ALA A 53 -0.23 5.92 14.74
CA ALA A 53 0.57 5.48 13.60
C ALA A 53 -0.27 5.01 12.42
N ARG A 54 -1.39 4.31 12.66
CA ARG A 54 -2.29 3.85 11.60
C ARG A 54 -2.87 5.02 10.80
N ALA A 55 -3.42 6.03 11.47
CA ALA A 55 -3.97 7.21 10.81
C ALA A 55 -2.90 7.95 10.01
N ARG A 56 -1.71 8.12 10.57
CA ARG A 56 -0.57 8.75 9.89
C ARG A 56 -0.14 7.98 8.64
N SER A 57 -0.19 6.64 8.67
CA SER A 57 0.11 5.79 7.51
C SER A 57 -0.89 5.99 6.38
N PHE A 58 -2.20 6.03 6.66
CA PHE A 58 -3.24 6.28 5.66
C PHE A 58 -3.22 7.74 5.17
N LEU A 59 -2.96 8.70 6.06
CA LEU A 59 -2.76 10.10 5.69
C LEU A 59 -1.66 10.24 4.65
N GLY A 60 -0.52 9.56 4.84
CA GLY A 60 0.57 9.56 3.89
C GLY A 60 0.15 9.08 2.50
N VAL A 61 -0.69 8.03 2.41
CA VAL A 61 -1.23 7.57 1.12
C VAL A 61 -2.10 8.63 0.47
N CYS A 62 -3.03 9.25 1.23
CA CYS A 62 -3.93 10.30 0.71
C CYS A 62 -3.14 11.51 0.23
N VAL A 63 -2.16 12.01 1.00
CA VAL A 63 -1.27 13.11 0.61
C VAL A 63 -0.52 12.79 -0.69
N GLY A 64 -0.07 11.54 -0.85
CA GLY A 64 0.57 11.10 -2.09
C GLY A 64 -0.36 11.10 -3.29
N ILE A 65 -1.60 10.68 -3.13
CA ILE A 65 -2.60 10.55 -4.20
C ILE A 65 -3.20 11.93 -4.56
N CYS A 66 -3.70 12.67 -3.55
CA CYS A 66 -4.44 13.91 -3.75
C CYS A 66 -3.51 15.09 -4.04
N ASP A 67 -2.48 15.27 -3.20
CA ASP A 67 -1.60 16.44 -3.25
C ASP A 67 -0.35 16.20 -4.10
N ARG A 68 -0.05 14.95 -4.45
CA ARG A 68 1.14 14.51 -5.18
C ARG A 68 2.46 14.89 -4.50
N ARG A 69 2.43 15.03 -3.16
CA ARG A 69 3.61 15.38 -2.35
C ARG A 69 4.34 14.10 -1.92
N PHE A 70 5.23 13.61 -2.79
CA PHE A 70 5.92 12.33 -2.61
C PHE A 70 6.75 12.25 -1.32
N GLU A 71 7.59 13.25 -1.07
CA GLU A 71 8.52 13.22 0.08
C GLU A 71 7.76 13.20 1.41
N GLU A 72 6.71 14.01 1.52
CA GLU A 72 5.86 14.06 2.71
C GLU A 72 5.09 12.76 2.90
N ALA A 73 4.49 12.23 1.84
CA ALA A 73 3.79 10.95 1.85
C ALA A 73 4.70 9.81 2.32
N VAL A 74 5.94 9.75 1.80
CA VAL A 74 6.93 8.75 2.23
C VAL A 74 7.35 8.97 3.68
N ALA A 75 7.55 10.21 4.13
CA ALA A 75 7.94 10.52 5.50
C ALA A 75 6.86 10.06 6.50
N LEU A 76 5.58 10.37 6.24
CA LEU A 76 4.44 9.96 7.06
C LEU A 76 4.33 8.43 7.15
N CYS A 77 4.34 7.72 6.02
CA CYS A 77 4.27 6.27 6.00
C CYS A 77 5.49 5.60 6.64
N THR A 78 6.70 6.15 6.42
CA THR A 78 7.93 5.61 7.00
C THR A 78 7.93 5.78 8.52
N SER A 79 7.51 6.94 9.03
CA SER A 79 7.42 7.16 10.49
C SER A 79 6.42 6.20 11.13
N ALA A 80 5.28 5.96 10.49
CA ALA A 80 4.29 5.00 10.94
C ALA A 80 4.83 3.56 10.95
N SER A 81 5.51 3.13 9.89
CA SER A 81 6.10 1.80 9.80
C SER A 81 7.27 1.55 10.77
N LYS A 82 7.94 2.60 11.23
CA LYS A 82 8.95 2.51 12.28
C LYS A 82 8.33 2.35 13.65
N GLN A 83 7.21 2.99 13.90
CA GLN A 83 6.47 2.90 15.16
C GLN A 83 5.76 1.55 15.30
N GLU A 84 5.13 1.08 14.21
CA GLU A 84 4.42 -0.21 14.16
C GLU A 84 5.10 -1.17 13.17
N PHE A 85 6.32 -1.58 13.50
CA PHE A 85 7.16 -2.37 12.58
C PHE A 85 6.66 -3.81 12.34
N PHE A 86 5.73 -4.31 13.13
CA PHE A 86 5.02 -5.59 12.88
C PHE A 86 3.65 -5.42 12.24
N ASN A 87 3.27 -4.21 11.83
CA ASN A 87 1.99 -3.98 11.16
C ASN A 87 2.15 -4.10 9.63
N PRO A 88 1.59 -5.14 8.99
CA PRO A 88 1.72 -5.34 7.54
C PRO A 88 1.08 -4.20 6.74
N VAL A 89 0.01 -3.57 7.28
CA VAL A 89 -0.70 -2.46 6.62
C VAL A 89 0.18 -1.21 6.49
N ALA A 90 1.06 -0.95 7.46
CA ALA A 90 1.99 0.17 7.37
C ALA A 90 2.95 0.02 6.18
N TYR A 91 3.43 -1.20 5.92
CA TYR A 91 4.27 -1.49 4.75
C TYR A 91 3.48 -1.50 3.44
N LEU A 92 2.23 -1.96 3.47
CA LEU A 92 1.33 -1.89 2.31
C LEU A 92 1.10 -0.42 1.90
N ASN A 93 0.81 0.45 2.86
CA ASN A 93 0.58 1.87 2.59
C ASN A 93 1.85 2.55 2.07
N LEU A 94 3.01 2.25 2.64
CA LEU A 94 4.28 2.75 2.13
C LEU A 94 4.53 2.26 0.68
N ALA A 95 4.22 1.00 0.40
CA ALA A 95 4.31 0.46 -0.95
C ALA A 95 3.35 1.14 -1.92
N ARG A 96 2.10 1.43 -1.51
CA ARG A 96 1.12 2.17 -2.32
C ARG A 96 1.65 3.53 -2.75
N VAL A 97 2.28 4.28 -1.83
CA VAL A 97 2.91 5.57 -2.16
C VAL A 97 3.98 5.38 -3.24
N TYR A 98 4.94 4.47 -3.04
CA TYR A 98 5.99 4.22 -4.03
C TYR A 98 5.42 3.79 -5.39
N LEU A 99 4.42 2.92 -5.40
CA LEU A 99 3.79 2.43 -6.62
C LEU A 99 3.02 3.53 -7.36
N HIS A 100 2.33 4.40 -6.64
CA HIS A 100 1.61 5.55 -7.20
C HIS A 100 2.56 6.47 -7.98
N PHE A 101 3.77 6.67 -7.48
CA PHE A 101 4.80 7.47 -8.15
C PHE A 101 5.68 6.68 -9.12
N GLY A 102 5.36 5.41 -9.39
CA GLY A 102 6.04 4.59 -10.40
C GLY A 102 7.32 3.88 -9.91
N PHE A 103 7.68 4.00 -8.65
CA PHE A 103 8.85 3.33 -8.05
C PHE A 103 8.55 1.86 -7.73
N LYS A 104 8.43 1.04 -8.80
CA LYS A 104 7.99 -0.36 -8.69
C LYS A 104 8.91 -1.25 -7.86
N THR A 105 10.22 -0.99 -7.92
CA THR A 105 11.23 -1.77 -7.19
C THR A 105 11.09 -1.57 -5.69
N GLU A 106 10.97 -0.32 -5.26
CA GLU A 106 10.80 0.08 -3.87
C GLU A 106 9.45 -0.40 -3.34
N GLY A 107 8.38 -0.16 -4.10
CA GLY A 107 7.03 -0.64 -3.76
C GLY A 107 7.01 -2.16 -3.56
N ARG A 108 7.60 -2.95 -4.47
CA ARG A 108 7.72 -4.40 -4.32
C ARG A 108 8.51 -4.80 -3.08
N ARG A 109 9.59 -4.09 -2.76
CA ARG A 109 10.41 -4.36 -1.57
C ARG A 109 9.58 -4.23 -0.28
N PHE A 110 8.77 -3.18 -0.17
CA PHE A 110 7.92 -2.98 1.01
C PHE A 110 6.74 -3.98 1.06
N LEU A 111 6.14 -4.34 -0.07
CA LEU A 111 5.14 -5.41 -0.11
C LEU A 111 5.70 -6.75 0.38
N LEU A 112 6.90 -7.13 -0.06
CA LEU A 112 7.56 -8.35 0.42
C LEU A 112 7.82 -8.30 1.92
N ARG A 113 8.17 -7.13 2.46
CA ARG A 113 8.34 -6.97 3.90
C ARG A 113 7.02 -7.14 4.66
N GLY A 114 5.92 -6.56 4.15
CA GLY A 114 4.59 -6.79 4.71
C GLY A 114 4.16 -8.26 4.64
N GLN A 115 4.44 -8.94 3.54
CA GLN A 115 4.15 -10.37 3.36
C GLN A 115 4.93 -11.26 4.33
N MET A 116 6.17 -10.89 4.70
CA MET A 116 6.94 -11.61 5.71
C MET A 116 6.30 -11.51 7.10
N ILE A 117 5.59 -10.42 7.40
CA ILE A 117 4.89 -10.21 8.67
C ILE A 117 3.56 -10.98 8.68
N ASP A 118 2.80 -10.85 7.61
CA ASP A 118 1.51 -11.53 7.43
C ASP A 118 1.43 -12.17 6.04
N PRO A 119 1.81 -13.46 5.92
CA PRO A 119 1.74 -14.20 4.66
C PRO A 119 0.31 -14.41 4.13
N ALA A 120 -0.69 -14.36 5.03
CA ALA A 120 -2.09 -14.57 4.67
C ALA A 120 -2.79 -13.29 4.18
N ASN A 121 -2.11 -12.15 4.20
CA ASN A 121 -2.68 -10.87 3.77
C ASN A 121 -2.98 -10.89 2.27
N THR A 122 -4.26 -10.97 1.94
CA THR A 122 -4.74 -11.07 0.55
C THR A 122 -4.47 -9.82 -0.26
N GLU A 123 -4.50 -8.65 0.38
CA GLU A 123 -4.28 -7.36 -0.28
C GLU A 123 -2.82 -7.20 -0.73
N ILE A 124 -1.87 -7.58 0.13
CA ILE A 124 -0.44 -7.60 -0.21
C ILE A 124 -0.15 -8.63 -1.30
N SER A 125 -0.74 -9.82 -1.19
CA SER A 125 -0.57 -10.89 -2.18
C SER A 125 -1.11 -10.47 -3.55
N THR A 126 -2.27 -9.82 -3.59
CA THR A 126 -2.87 -9.28 -4.82
C THR A 126 -1.98 -8.20 -5.43
N ALA A 127 -1.49 -7.25 -4.62
CA ALA A 127 -0.61 -6.19 -5.09
C ALA A 127 0.71 -6.73 -5.66
N LEU A 128 1.30 -7.76 -5.03
CA LEU A 128 2.48 -8.44 -5.55
C LEU A 128 2.20 -9.17 -6.87
N GLY A 129 1.04 -9.81 -7.00
CA GLY A 129 0.58 -10.45 -8.23
C GLY A 129 0.44 -9.45 -9.39
N GLN A 130 -0.14 -8.29 -9.13
CA GLN A 130 -0.31 -7.21 -10.14
C GLN A 130 1.03 -6.63 -10.62
N LEU A 131 2.03 -6.60 -9.75
CA LEU A 131 3.37 -6.15 -10.15
C LEU A 131 4.09 -7.14 -11.09
N GLY A 132 3.51 -8.31 -11.27
CA GLY A 132 4.09 -9.41 -12.02
C GLY A 132 5.25 -10.06 -11.25
N ALA A 133 5.36 -11.37 -11.35
CA ALA A 133 6.53 -12.11 -10.89
C ALA A 133 7.71 -11.77 -11.81
N ARG A 134 8.37 -10.63 -11.61
CA ARG A 134 9.73 -10.47 -12.10
C ARG A 134 10.59 -11.41 -11.28
N LEU A 135 10.70 -12.64 -11.76
CA LEU A 135 11.63 -13.62 -11.23
C LEU A 135 13.00 -12.97 -11.13
N ASP A 136 13.65 -13.10 -9.97
CA ASP A 136 15.03 -12.65 -9.83
C ASP A 136 15.90 -13.32 -10.91
N PRO A 137 16.90 -12.63 -11.44
CA PRO A 137 17.78 -13.22 -12.43
C PRO A 137 18.36 -14.51 -11.85
N VAL A 138 18.36 -15.57 -12.65
CA VAL A 138 18.83 -16.91 -12.23
C VAL A 138 20.27 -16.82 -11.70
N LEU A 139 21.06 -15.94 -12.31
CA LEU A 139 22.44 -15.65 -11.87
C LEU A 139 22.51 -14.21 -11.36
N ARG A 140 22.63 -14.02 -10.04
CA ARG A 140 22.65 -12.71 -9.36
C ARG A 140 23.86 -11.85 -9.70
N PHE A 141 24.95 -12.47 -10.13
CA PHE A 141 26.21 -11.80 -10.47
C PHE A 141 26.30 -11.34 -11.94
N LEU A 142 25.33 -11.70 -12.78
CA LEU A 142 25.26 -11.31 -14.19
C LEU A 142 24.13 -10.31 -14.43
N PRO A 143 24.35 -9.25 -15.22
CA PRO A 143 23.29 -8.30 -15.55
C PRO A 143 22.14 -9.03 -16.27
N ARG A 144 20.89 -8.59 -16.01
CA ARG A 144 19.67 -9.20 -16.58
C ARG A 144 19.68 -9.26 -18.11
N ARG A 145 20.40 -8.34 -18.75
CA ARG A 145 20.59 -8.28 -20.22
C ARG A 145 21.50 -9.36 -20.75
N HIS A 146 22.26 -10.05 -19.88
CA HIS A 146 23.17 -11.09 -20.33
C HIS A 146 22.39 -12.25 -20.93
N PHE A 147 22.84 -12.76 -22.10
CA PHE A 147 22.15 -13.80 -22.85
C PHE A 147 21.86 -15.05 -22.02
N ILE A 148 22.76 -15.41 -21.11
CA ILE A 148 22.61 -16.56 -20.20
C ILE A 148 21.40 -16.39 -19.26
N ASN A 149 21.20 -15.21 -18.66
CA ASN A 149 20.03 -14.95 -17.83
C ASN A 149 18.72 -14.96 -18.64
N ARG A 150 18.76 -14.51 -19.90
CA ARG A 150 17.61 -14.56 -20.83
C ARG A 150 17.27 -15.99 -21.20
N TRP A 151 18.30 -16.80 -21.50
CA TRP A 151 18.12 -18.20 -21.90
C TRP A 151 17.61 -19.06 -20.72
N LEU A 152 18.23 -18.94 -19.54
CA LEU A 152 17.81 -19.65 -18.34
C LEU A 152 16.43 -19.19 -17.83
N GLY A 153 16.09 -17.90 -17.95
CA GLY A 153 14.76 -17.38 -17.64
C GLY A 153 13.67 -17.94 -18.54
N GLY A 154 13.97 -18.09 -19.85
CA GLY A 154 13.08 -18.74 -20.81
C GLY A 154 12.88 -20.24 -20.53
N ALA A 155 13.93 -20.96 -20.21
CA ALA A 155 13.87 -22.38 -19.84
C ALA A 155 13.04 -22.62 -18.56
N ARG A 156 13.18 -21.74 -17.57
CA ARG A 156 12.38 -21.80 -16.33
C ARG A 156 10.88 -21.57 -16.58
N HIS A 157 10.54 -20.71 -17.54
CA HIS A 157 9.14 -20.46 -17.93
C HIS A 157 8.52 -21.67 -18.63
N LEU A 158 9.30 -22.39 -19.44
CA LEU A 158 8.85 -23.60 -20.15
C LEU A 158 8.67 -24.80 -19.21
N LEU A 159 9.48 -24.90 -18.15
CA LEU A 159 9.40 -25.97 -17.16
C LEU A 159 8.30 -25.75 -16.11
N GLY A 160 7.89 -24.49 -15.87
CA GLY A 160 6.84 -24.12 -14.91
C GLY A 160 5.40 -24.26 -15.42
N THR A 161 5.19 -24.53 -16.70
CA THR A 161 3.85 -24.71 -17.31
C THR A 161 3.41 -26.18 -17.43
N GLY A 162 4.16 -27.11 -16.85
CA GLY A 162 3.95 -28.56 -17.00
C GLY A 162 3.20 -29.29 -15.89
N GLU A 163 2.57 -28.59 -14.92
CA GLU A 163 1.76 -29.28 -13.88
C GLU A 163 0.29 -28.89 -13.98
N GLY A 164 -0.44 -29.60 -14.82
CA GLY A 164 -1.89 -29.41 -14.98
C GLY A 164 -2.54 -30.46 -15.85
N THR A 165 -2.03 -31.72 -15.87
CA THR A 165 -2.79 -32.80 -16.50
C THR A 165 -3.37 -33.69 -15.41
N GLN A 166 -4.62 -33.44 -15.05
CA GLN A 166 -5.47 -34.36 -14.31
C GLN A 166 -5.58 -35.67 -15.10
N ILE A 167 -5.15 -36.77 -14.52
CA ILE A 167 -5.55 -38.09 -14.97
C ILE A 167 -6.83 -38.44 -14.24
N ALA A 168 -7.95 -38.32 -14.96
CA ALA A 168 -9.22 -38.93 -14.58
C ALA A 168 -9.18 -40.39 -15.06
N ALA A 169 -9.33 -41.33 -14.15
CA ALA A 169 -9.82 -42.68 -14.36
C ALA A 169 -10.49 -43.17 -13.09
#